data_a1a05d7753424877797cf30dbae197a7
#
_entry.id   a1a05d7753424877797cf30dbae197a7
#
_cell.length_a   1.000
_cell.length_b   1.000
_cell.length_c   1.000
_cell.angle_alpha   90.00
_cell.angle_beta   90.00
_cell.angle_gamma   90.00
#
_symmetry.space_group_name_H-M   'P 1'
#
loop_
_entity.id
_entity.type
_entity.pdbx_description
1 polymer ?
#
loop_
_entity_poly.entity_id
_entity_poly.type
_entity_poly.pdbx_seq_one_letter_code
_entity_poly.pdbx_strand_id
1 'polypeptide(L)'
;MSDKTTYESLDNRIAPEALTKDHTKGLAVIDGHAVKSQEDYEDPDRLYDILIARIRKYHPSTDVSLIEKAYKLAVEAHGDQRRKSGEPYIIHPLWVAIILADLEMDKETIAAGMLHDVVEDTKFTEEDIRKEFGAEVALLVDGVTKLGRLSYSSDKLEVQAENLRKMFLAMAKDIRVIIIKLADRLHNMRTLQFMTPAKQKEKAKETMDIYAPIAQRLGISKIKTELDDLALKYSQPEVFYDLVNQINARKTEREEFVEQIVDEVSTHMKNAGIKAEVNGRVKHFFSIYKKMVNQDKTVDQIYDLFAVRIIVESVKDCYAALGVIHEMYTPIPGRFKDYIAMPKPNMYQSLHTTLMSSVGQPFEIQIRTEEMHKTAEYLSLIHI
;
A
#
# COMPACT_ATOMS: atom_id res chain seq x y z
N MET A 1 -12.56 -12.31 25.52
CA MET A 1 -12.43 -13.14 24.30
C MET A 1 -13.30 -12.48 23.25
N SER A 2 -12.86 -11.40 22.66
CA SER A 2 -13.56 -10.73 21.55
C SER A 2 -12.51 -10.01 20.71
N ASP A 3 -12.71 -10.01 19.42
CA ASP A 3 -12.17 -9.08 18.42
C ASP A 3 -10.78 -9.30 17.76
N LYS A 4 -10.15 -10.44 17.88
CA LYS A 4 -9.04 -10.73 16.91
C LYS A 4 -9.56 -10.96 15.50
N THR A 5 -10.74 -11.53 15.32
CA THR A 5 -11.31 -11.92 14.03
C THR A 5 -11.72 -10.74 13.14
N THR A 6 -12.04 -9.58 13.73
CA THR A 6 -12.55 -8.41 13.01
C THR A 6 -11.43 -7.58 12.36
N TYR A 7 -10.26 -7.53 12.99
CA TYR A 7 -9.10 -6.78 12.48
C TYR A 7 -8.35 -7.54 11.38
N GLU A 8 -8.23 -8.86 11.49
CA GLU A 8 -7.64 -9.72 10.45
C GLU A 8 -8.43 -9.66 9.12
N SER A 9 -9.77 -9.49 9.17
CA SER A 9 -10.58 -9.42 7.95
C SER A 9 -10.35 -8.15 7.11
N LEU A 10 -9.87 -7.06 7.71
CA LEU A 10 -9.56 -5.79 7.02
C LEU A 10 -8.13 -5.76 6.48
N ASP A 11 -7.17 -6.35 7.18
CA ASP A 11 -5.82 -6.54 6.67
C ASP A 11 -5.79 -7.50 5.47
N ASN A 12 -6.70 -8.47 5.41
CA ASN A 12 -6.89 -9.35 4.25
C ASN A 12 -7.34 -8.63 2.97
N ARG A 13 -7.84 -7.37 3.04
CA ARG A 13 -8.12 -6.56 1.83
C ARG A 13 -6.87 -5.99 1.19
N ILE A 14 -5.76 -5.95 1.90
CA ILE A 14 -4.44 -5.52 1.42
C ILE A 14 -3.63 -6.72 0.91
N ALA A 15 -4.05 -7.94 1.24
CA ALA A 15 -3.41 -9.16 0.76
C ALA A 15 -3.57 -9.29 -0.77
N PRO A 16 -2.55 -9.79 -1.49
CA PRO A 16 -2.65 -10.04 -2.94
C PRO A 16 -3.91 -10.83 -3.33
N GLU A 17 -4.42 -11.68 -2.45
CA GLU A 17 -5.64 -12.45 -2.62
C GLU A 17 -6.93 -11.60 -2.72
N ALA A 18 -6.98 -10.47 -2.02
CA ALA A 18 -8.12 -9.56 -2.11
C ALA A 18 -8.19 -8.87 -3.48
N LEU A 19 -7.04 -8.65 -4.14
CA LEU A 19 -6.97 -8.07 -5.48
C LEU A 19 -7.52 -9.00 -6.55
N THR A 20 -7.50 -10.31 -6.30
CA THR A 20 -7.93 -11.33 -7.27
C THR A 20 -9.44 -11.55 -7.30
N LYS A 21 -10.18 -11.12 -6.26
CA LYS A 21 -11.63 -11.25 -6.20
C LYS A 21 -12.30 -10.23 -7.13
N ASP A 22 -13.25 -10.71 -7.92
CA ASP A 22 -14.17 -9.84 -8.64
C ASP A 22 -15.32 -9.47 -7.70
N HIS A 23 -15.18 -8.31 -7.07
CA HIS A 23 -16.18 -7.80 -6.12
C HIS A 23 -17.46 -7.28 -6.79
N THR A 24 -17.55 -7.30 -8.14
CA THR A 24 -18.75 -6.91 -8.88
C THR A 24 -19.58 -8.09 -9.31
N LYS A 25 -19.07 -9.31 -9.17
CA LYS A 25 -19.78 -10.52 -9.58
C LYS A 25 -21.02 -10.73 -8.72
N GLY A 26 -22.20 -10.68 -9.36
CA GLY A 26 -23.49 -10.81 -8.70
C GLY A 26 -24.10 -9.49 -8.23
N LEU A 27 -23.45 -8.33 -8.45
CA LEU A 27 -24.01 -7.02 -8.14
C LEU A 27 -24.99 -6.55 -9.22
N ALA A 28 -25.94 -5.70 -8.81
CA ALA A 28 -26.82 -5.00 -9.75
C ALA A 28 -26.01 -4.04 -10.63
N VAL A 29 -26.46 -3.85 -11.87
CA VAL A 29 -25.85 -2.88 -12.79
C VAL A 29 -26.85 -1.73 -13.02
N ILE A 30 -26.47 -0.51 -12.67
CA ILE A 30 -27.26 0.72 -12.88
C ILE A 30 -26.41 1.65 -13.75
N ASP A 31 -26.99 2.18 -14.85
CA ASP A 31 -26.30 3.07 -15.81
C ASP A 31 -24.93 2.54 -16.31
N GLY A 32 -24.82 1.21 -16.48
CA GLY A 32 -23.61 0.57 -16.94
C GLY A 32 -22.52 0.39 -15.86
N HIS A 33 -22.82 0.64 -14.59
CA HIS A 33 -21.93 0.47 -13.44
C HIS A 33 -22.46 -0.57 -12.48
N ALA A 34 -21.57 -1.39 -11.93
CA ALA A 34 -21.91 -2.27 -10.81
C ALA A 34 -22.19 -1.42 -9.56
N VAL A 35 -23.26 -1.74 -8.83
CA VAL A 35 -23.66 -1.02 -7.61
C VAL A 35 -23.82 -2.02 -6.49
N LYS A 36 -23.31 -1.70 -5.30
CA LYS A 36 -23.50 -2.49 -4.07
C LYS A 36 -24.95 -2.40 -3.60
N SER A 37 -25.47 -3.46 -2.99
CA SER A 37 -26.70 -3.38 -2.19
C SER A 37 -26.46 -2.60 -0.88
N GLN A 38 -27.53 -2.09 -0.27
CA GLN A 38 -27.39 -1.37 1.01
C GLN A 38 -26.84 -2.27 2.13
N GLU A 39 -27.12 -3.56 2.07
CA GLU A 39 -26.62 -4.56 3.04
C GLU A 39 -25.10 -4.78 2.94
N ASP A 40 -24.51 -4.44 1.77
CA ASP A 40 -23.06 -4.56 1.51
C ASP A 40 -22.31 -3.26 1.84
N TYR A 41 -22.99 -2.19 2.28
CA TYR A 41 -22.31 -0.97 2.65
C TYR A 41 -21.55 -1.14 3.96
N GLU A 42 -20.35 -0.57 4.00
CA GLU A 42 -19.60 -0.51 5.24
C GLU A 42 -20.23 0.54 6.15
N ASP A 43 -20.31 0.20 7.44
CA ASP A 43 -20.79 1.12 8.46
C ASP A 43 -19.74 2.20 8.76
N PRO A 44 -20.04 3.50 8.53
CA PRO A 44 -19.11 4.59 8.81
C PRO A 44 -18.63 4.64 10.25
N ASP A 45 -19.48 4.38 11.22
CA ASP A 45 -19.12 4.43 12.64
C ASP A 45 -18.12 3.30 12.98
N ARG A 46 -18.33 2.11 12.43
CA ARG A 46 -17.38 1.01 12.55
C ARG A 46 -16.03 1.34 11.91
N LEU A 47 -16.01 1.99 10.74
CA LEU A 47 -14.77 2.42 10.10
C LEU A 47 -14.05 3.48 10.92
N TYR A 48 -14.80 4.39 11.56
CA TYR A 48 -14.24 5.36 12.47
C TYR A 48 -13.59 4.69 13.70
N ASP A 49 -14.24 3.70 14.30
CA ASP A 49 -13.66 2.93 15.41
C ASP A 49 -12.35 2.23 15.02
N ILE A 50 -12.30 1.68 13.80
CA ILE A 50 -11.09 1.08 13.24
C ILE A 50 -9.98 2.13 13.08
N LEU A 51 -10.30 3.31 12.57
CA LEU A 51 -9.35 4.42 12.44
C LEU A 51 -8.73 4.75 13.80
N ILE A 52 -9.57 4.94 14.83
CA ILE A 52 -9.11 5.28 16.16
C ILE A 52 -8.25 4.16 16.78
N ALA A 53 -8.65 2.91 16.60
CA ALA A 53 -7.87 1.77 17.07
C ALA A 53 -6.48 1.71 16.42
N ARG A 54 -6.38 2.01 15.11
CA ARG A 54 -5.10 2.05 14.39
C ARG A 54 -4.21 3.18 14.88
N ILE A 55 -4.75 4.37 15.09
CA ILE A 55 -3.99 5.51 15.62
C ILE A 55 -3.44 5.19 17.03
N ARG A 56 -4.26 4.62 17.89
CA ARG A 56 -3.85 4.25 19.26
C ARG A 56 -2.77 3.17 19.30
N LYS A 57 -2.63 2.38 18.25
CA LYS A 57 -1.59 1.35 18.15
C LYS A 57 -0.18 1.95 18.11
N TYR A 58 0.02 3.05 17.39
CA TYR A 58 1.33 3.73 17.28
C TYR A 58 1.42 4.98 18.17
N HIS A 59 0.29 5.55 18.55
CA HIS A 59 0.24 6.74 19.40
C HIS A 59 -0.83 6.63 20.51
N PRO A 60 -0.56 5.82 21.57
CA PRO A 60 -1.58 5.46 22.58
C PRO A 60 -2.19 6.65 23.34
N SER A 61 -1.41 7.74 23.51
CA SER A 61 -1.79 8.94 24.25
C SER A 61 -2.27 10.10 23.39
N THR A 62 -2.41 9.92 22.05
CA THR A 62 -2.83 10.99 21.15
C THR A 62 -4.24 11.49 21.48
N ASP A 63 -4.38 12.82 21.57
CA ASP A 63 -5.67 13.48 21.57
C ASP A 63 -6.30 13.35 20.16
N VAL A 64 -7.41 12.60 20.08
CA VAL A 64 -8.16 12.34 18.84
C VAL A 64 -9.26 13.35 18.57
N SER A 65 -9.42 14.38 19.40
CA SER A 65 -10.49 15.38 19.28
C SER A 65 -10.53 16.08 17.94
N LEU A 66 -9.34 16.36 17.35
CA LEU A 66 -9.22 16.95 16.03
C LEU A 66 -9.77 16.03 14.93
N ILE A 67 -9.50 14.73 15.04
CA ILE A 67 -9.95 13.71 14.09
C ILE A 67 -11.45 13.48 14.22
N GLU A 68 -11.97 13.43 15.46
CA GLU A 68 -13.40 13.35 15.72
C GLU A 68 -14.16 14.55 15.14
N LYS A 69 -13.62 15.76 15.32
CA LYS A 69 -14.17 16.99 14.75
C LYS A 69 -14.16 16.93 13.21
N ALA A 70 -13.08 16.44 12.59
CA ALA A 70 -12.96 16.27 11.14
C ALA A 70 -13.98 15.25 10.61
N TYR A 71 -14.18 14.14 11.32
CA TYR A 71 -15.20 13.15 10.96
C TYR A 71 -16.61 13.74 10.98
N LYS A 72 -16.99 14.44 12.06
CA LYS A 72 -18.31 15.08 12.20
C LYS A 72 -18.56 16.09 11.07
N LEU A 73 -17.58 16.93 10.75
CA LEU A 73 -17.69 17.89 9.64
C LEU A 73 -17.80 17.17 8.29
N ALA A 74 -17.02 16.14 8.04
CA ALA A 74 -17.06 15.39 6.77
C ALA A 74 -18.43 14.70 6.58
N VAL A 75 -19.01 14.11 7.65
CA VAL A 75 -20.38 13.54 7.64
C VAL A 75 -21.40 14.61 7.30
N GLU A 76 -21.35 15.78 7.96
CA GLU A 76 -22.25 16.90 7.69
C GLU A 76 -22.10 17.43 6.26
N ALA A 77 -20.87 17.63 5.82
CA ALA A 77 -20.54 18.22 4.54
C ALA A 77 -21.01 17.38 3.35
N HIS A 78 -20.74 16.08 3.40
CA HIS A 78 -21.10 15.14 2.35
C HIS A 78 -22.57 14.68 2.41
N GLY A 79 -23.19 14.70 3.60
CA GLY A 79 -24.62 14.43 3.78
C GLY A 79 -25.11 13.20 2.98
N ASP A 80 -26.06 13.43 2.07
CA ASP A 80 -26.66 12.38 1.23
C ASP A 80 -25.86 12.06 -0.05
N GLN A 81 -24.67 12.63 -0.23
CA GLN A 81 -23.84 12.32 -1.40
C GLN A 81 -23.48 10.83 -1.44
N ARG A 82 -23.46 10.28 -2.64
CA ARG A 82 -23.16 8.87 -2.90
C ARG A 82 -22.04 8.70 -3.90
N ARG A 83 -21.23 7.65 -3.69
CA ARG A 83 -20.22 7.23 -4.65
C ARG A 83 -20.85 6.49 -5.84
N LYS A 84 -20.07 6.21 -6.89
CA LYS A 84 -20.50 5.38 -8.03
C LYS A 84 -20.86 3.94 -7.64
N SER A 85 -20.32 3.42 -6.54
CA SER A 85 -20.69 2.15 -5.92
C SER A 85 -22.09 2.17 -5.27
N GLY A 86 -22.72 3.34 -5.10
CA GLY A 86 -23.98 3.52 -4.39
C GLY A 86 -23.82 3.79 -2.89
N GLU A 87 -22.66 3.53 -2.30
CA GLU A 87 -22.39 3.70 -0.88
C GLU A 87 -22.30 5.20 -0.47
N PRO A 88 -22.53 5.54 0.82
CA PRO A 88 -22.35 6.90 1.34
C PRO A 88 -20.96 7.44 1.04
N TYR A 89 -20.86 8.73 0.66
CA TYR A 89 -19.59 9.32 0.26
C TYR A 89 -18.56 9.31 1.39
N ILE A 90 -18.98 9.47 2.66
CA ILE A 90 -18.11 9.51 3.84
C ILE A 90 -17.20 8.27 4.00
N ILE A 91 -17.58 7.13 3.42
CA ILE A 91 -16.75 5.92 3.43
C ILE A 91 -15.39 6.16 2.77
N HIS A 92 -15.35 7.02 1.73
CA HIS A 92 -14.07 7.34 1.07
C HIS A 92 -13.10 8.12 1.95
N PRO A 93 -13.45 9.28 2.52
CA PRO A 93 -12.57 9.99 3.45
C PRO A 93 -12.12 9.15 4.65
N LEU A 94 -13.01 8.30 5.19
CA LEU A 94 -12.65 7.37 6.27
C LEU A 94 -11.55 6.39 5.84
N TRP A 95 -11.67 5.77 4.67
CA TRP A 95 -10.62 4.89 4.15
C TRP A 95 -9.31 5.62 3.86
N VAL A 96 -9.37 6.85 3.34
CA VAL A 96 -8.17 7.68 3.16
C VAL A 96 -7.49 7.93 4.51
N ALA A 97 -8.26 8.29 5.54
CA ALA A 97 -7.75 8.48 6.90
C ALA A 97 -7.16 7.19 7.49
N ILE A 98 -7.80 6.03 7.27
CA ILE A 98 -7.28 4.72 7.69
C ILE A 98 -5.95 4.39 6.99
N ILE A 99 -5.84 4.64 5.68
CA ILE A 99 -4.58 4.44 4.94
C ILE A 99 -3.47 5.35 5.50
N LEU A 100 -3.78 6.59 5.85
CA LEU A 100 -2.83 7.52 6.47
C LEU A 100 -2.43 7.07 7.89
N ALA A 101 -3.37 6.53 8.67
CA ALA A 101 -3.08 5.94 9.99
C ALA A 101 -2.21 4.67 9.87
N ASP A 102 -2.40 3.87 8.80
CA ASP A 102 -1.52 2.72 8.49
C ASP A 102 -0.09 3.14 8.09
N LEU A 103 0.10 4.39 7.71
CA LEU A 103 1.40 5.02 7.47
C LEU A 103 1.94 5.75 8.71
N GLU A 104 1.27 5.62 9.86
CA GLU A 104 1.63 6.25 11.15
C GLU A 104 1.74 7.78 11.06
N MET A 105 0.87 8.42 10.25
CA MET A 105 0.86 9.87 10.05
C MET A 105 0.32 10.62 11.28
N ASP A 106 0.71 11.90 11.40
CA ASP A 106 0.24 12.80 12.44
C ASP A 106 -1.27 13.09 12.33
N LYS A 107 -1.86 13.60 13.41
CA LYS A 107 -3.31 13.86 13.50
C LYS A 107 -3.78 14.95 12.54
N GLU A 108 -2.94 15.93 12.22
CA GLU A 108 -3.21 17.01 11.27
C GLU A 108 -3.32 16.45 9.85
N THR A 109 -2.42 15.56 9.45
CA THR A 109 -2.45 14.86 8.17
C THR A 109 -3.68 13.96 8.04
N ILE A 110 -4.02 13.21 9.10
CA ILE A 110 -5.22 12.35 9.11
C ILE A 110 -6.49 13.19 9.01
N ALA A 111 -6.59 14.30 9.78
CA ALA A 111 -7.72 15.22 9.69
C ALA A 111 -7.83 15.86 8.29
N ALA A 112 -6.71 16.27 7.69
CA ALA A 112 -6.69 16.79 6.32
C ALA A 112 -7.11 15.72 5.30
N GLY A 113 -6.70 14.47 5.48
CA GLY A 113 -7.17 13.34 4.66
C GLY A 113 -8.68 13.07 4.80
N MET A 114 -9.24 13.26 5.99
CA MET A 114 -10.69 13.18 6.22
C MET A 114 -11.46 14.32 5.53
N LEU A 115 -10.83 15.50 5.38
CA LEU A 115 -11.46 16.73 4.88
C LEU A 115 -11.08 17.05 3.43
N HIS A 116 -10.28 16.21 2.74
CA HIS A 116 -9.64 16.57 1.48
C HIS A 116 -10.61 16.91 0.35
N ASP A 117 -11.80 16.29 0.31
CA ASP A 117 -12.82 16.52 -0.70
C ASP A 117 -13.87 17.55 -0.23
N VAL A 118 -13.89 17.94 1.04
CA VAL A 118 -14.93 18.85 1.60
C VAL A 118 -14.94 20.20 0.90
N VAL A 119 -13.76 20.78 0.62
CA VAL A 119 -13.67 22.09 -0.06
C VAL A 119 -13.96 21.98 -1.56
N GLU A 120 -13.71 20.81 -2.19
CA GLU A 120 -13.92 20.61 -3.62
C GLU A 120 -15.39 20.28 -3.93
N ASP A 121 -16.02 19.44 -3.12
CA ASP A 121 -17.30 18.80 -3.43
C ASP A 121 -18.47 19.31 -2.60
N THR A 122 -18.25 20.30 -1.70
CA THR A 122 -19.30 20.82 -0.82
C THR A 122 -19.32 22.35 -0.74
N LYS A 123 -20.19 22.90 0.12
CA LYS A 123 -20.34 24.35 0.36
C LYS A 123 -19.24 24.97 1.23
N PHE A 124 -18.42 24.15 1.90
CA PHE A 124 -17.37 24.64 2.81
C PHE A 124 -16.19 25.21 2.04
N THR A 125 -15.63 26.29 2.57
CA THR A 125 -14.49 27.00 1.98
C THR A 125 -13.17 26.67 2.72
N GLU A 126 -12.03 27.01 2.09
CA GLU A 126 -10.72 26.94 2.77
C GLU A 126 -10.69 27.77 4.07
N GLU A 127 -11.37 28.92 4.08
CA GLU A 127 -11.44 29.79 5.25
C GLU A 127 -12.22 29.14 6.41
N ASP A 128 -13.29 28.41 6.11
CA ASP A 128 -14.02 27.62 7.12
C ASP A 128 -13.13 26.55 7.72
N ILE A 129 -12.38 25.81 6.89
CA ILE A 129 -11.42 24.80 7.38
C ILE A 129 -10.33 25.47 8.24
N ARG A 130 -9.80 26.61 7.81
CA ARG A 130 -8.77 27.37 8.56
C ARG A 130 -9.27 27.81 9.93
N LYS A 131 -10.49 28.30 9.99
CA LYS A 131 -11.13 28.75 11.24
C LYS A 131 -11.38 27.60 12.21
N GLU A 132 -11.83 26.47 11.69
CA GLU A 132 -12.26 25.33 12.50
C GLU A 132 -11.09 24.39 12.89
N PHE A 133 -10.11 24.20 12.02
CA PHE A 133 -9.04 23.21 12.15
C PHE A 133 -7.63 23.80 12.21
N GLY A 134 -7.50 25.11 12.04
CA GLY A 134 -6.23 25.80 12.06
C GLY A 134 -5.55 25.88 10.67
N ALA A 135 -4.45 26.64 10.65
CA ALA A 135 -3.75 26.96 9.40
C ALA A 135 -3.07 25.74 8.75
N GLU A 136 -2.61 24.79 9.55
CA GLU A 136 -1.88 23.62 9.08
C GLU A 136 -2.81 22.67 8.32
N VAL A 137 -3.94 22.27 8.91
CA VAL A 137 -4.93 21.43 8.22
C VAL A 137 -5.46 22.11 6.96
N ALA A 138 -5.76 23.42 7.03
CA ALA A 138 -6.22 24.18 5.87
C ALA A 138 -5.19 24.21 4.72
N LEU A 139 -3.89 24.36 5.05
CA LEU A 139 -2.80 24.31 4.06
C LEU A 139 -2.74 22.94 3.35
N LEU A 140 -2.86 21.86 4.11
CA LEU A 140 -2.84 20.51 3.56
C LEU A 140 -4.05 20.25 2.66
N VAL A 141 -5.26 20.61 3.10
CA VAL A 141 -6.50 20.46 2.30
C VAL A 141 -6.42 21.29 1.01
N ASP A 142 -6.01 22.56 1.08
CA ASP A 142 -5.83 23.42 -0.11
C ASP A 142 -4.81 22.82 -1.08
N GLY A 143 -3.70 22.29 -0.56
CA GLY A 143 -2.67 21.64 -1.37
C GLY A 143 -3.22 20.42 -2.13
N VAL A 144 -4.00 19.57 -1.47
CA VAL A 144 -4.63 18.39 -2.10
C VAL A 144 -5.67 18.79 -3.13
N THR A 145 -6.53 19.76 -2.83
CA THR A 145 -7.55 20.30 -3.75
C THR A 145 -6.90 20.84 -5.03
N LYS A 146 -5.81 21.61 -4.91
CA LYS A 146 -5.06 22.13 -6.07
C LYS A 146 -4.46 21.02 -6.93
N LEU A 147 -3.99 19.93 -6.31
CA LEU A 147 -3.51 18.74 -7.03
C LEU A 147 -4.66 17.98 -7.71
N GLY A 148 -5.84 17.93 -7.10
CA GLY A 148 -7.03 17.28 -7.67
C GLY A 148 -7.47 17.87 -9.01
N ARG A 149 -7.31 19.19 -9.18
CA ARG A 149 -7.67 19.94 -10.40
C ARG A 149 -6.69 19.75 -11.58
N LEU A 150 -5.63 18.98 -11.43
CA LEU A 150 -4.70 18.70 -12.52
C LEU A 150 -5.34 17.71 -13.50
N SER A 151 -5.47 18.11 -14.77
CA SER A 151 -6.00 17.24 -15.82
C SER A 151 -4.90 16.32 -16.36
N TYR A 152 -5.13 15.00 -16.31
CA TYR A 152 -4.25 14.03 -16.97
C TYR A 152 -4.59 13.95 -18.46
N SER A 153 -3.56 13.99 -19.31
CA SER A 153 -3.70 13.73 -20.75
C SER A 153 -2.55 12.81 -21.18
N SER A 154 -2.90 11.60 -21.63
CA SER A 154 -1.90 10.61 -22.10
C SER A 154 -1.17 11.06 -23.35
N ASP A 155 -1.74 11.98 -24.12
CA ASP A 155 -1.27 12.31 -25.48
C ASP A 155 -0.51 13.66 -25.55
N LYS A 156 -0.39 14.37 -24.42
CA LYS A 156 0.30 15.66 -24.35
C LYS A 156 1.42 15.64 -23.30
N LEU A 157 2.63 15.36 -23.76
CA LEU A 157 3.85 15.38 -22.93
C LEU A 157 4.01 16.68 -22.13
N GLU A 158 3.65 17.83 -22.70
CA GLU A 158 3.73 19.12 -22.04
C GLU A 158 2.77 19.22 -20.83
N VAL A 159 1.55 18.67 -20.97
CA VAL A 159 0.57 18.65 -19.87
C VAL A 159 1.04 17.75 -18.74
N GLN A 160 1.64 16.59 -19.05
CA GLN A 160 2.21 15.69 -18.05
C GLN A 160 3.38 16.34 -17.31
N ALA A 161 4.28 17.01 -18.04
CA ALA A 161 5.43 17.71 -17.45
C ALA A 161 4.98 18.84 -16.51
N GLU A 162 3.96 19.63 -16.90
CA GLU A 162 3.42 20.70 -16.07
C GLU A 162 2.70 20.16 -14.83
N ASN A 163 1.98 19.04 -14.96
CA ASN A 163 1.35 18.37 -13.82
C ASN A 163 2.41 17.87 -12.82
N LEU A 164 3.44 17.19 -13.31
CA LEU A 164 4.57 16.75 -12.47
C LEU A 164 5.25 17.95 -11.78
N ARG A 165 5.48 19.05 -12.52
CA ARG A 165 6.04 20.28 -11.94
C ARG A 165 5.18 20.82 -10.80
N LYS A 166 3.86 20.90 -10.98
CA LYS A 166 2.93 21.35 -9.93
C LYS A 166 2.92 20.42 -8.72
N MET A 167 2.99 19.11 -8.95
CA MET A 167 3.12 18.12 -7.88
C MET A 167 4.42 18.29 -7.10
N PHE A 168 5.55 18.50 -7.77
CA PHE A 168 6.83 18.77 -7.11
C PHE A 168 6.82 20.10 -6.33
N LEU A 169 6.18 21.14 -6.85
CA LEU A 169 6.02 22.41 -6.13
C LEU A 169 5.14 22.26 -4.88
N ALA A 170 4.09 21.46 -4.93
CA ALA A 170 3.28 21.16 -3.77
C ALA A 170 4.09 20.35 -2.72
N MET A 171 4.85 19.34 -3.16
CA MET A 171 5.74 18.56 -2.30
C MET A 171 6.83 19.43 -1.64
N ALA A 172 7.35 20.44 -2.35
CA ALA A 172 8.34 21.35 -1.80
C ALA A 172 7.78 22.27 -0.70
N LYS A 173 6.45 22.48 -0.67
CA LYS A 173 5.79 23.23 0.41
C LYS A 173 5.53 22.35 1.62
N ASP A 174 4.91 21.19 1.40
CA ASP A 174 4.64 20.19 2.42
C ASP A 174 4.45 18.82 1.76
N ILE A 175 5.31 17.88 2.10
CA ILE A 175 5.29 16.54 1.50
C ILE A 175 4.03 15.76 1.86
N ARG A 176 3.38 16.09 2.98
CA ARG A 176 2.15 15.43 3.45
C ARG A 176 1.01 15.58 2.44
N VAL A 177 0.99 16.67 1.65
CA VAL A 177 0.02 16.89 0.57
C VAL A 177 0.04 15.74 -0.43
N ILE A 178 1.22 15.30 -0.89
CA ILE A 178 1.29 14.20 -1.84
C ILE A 178 1.02 12.84 -1.19
N ILE A 179 1.30 12.69 0.10
CA ILE A 179 0.99 11.47 0.84
C ILE A 179 -0.52 11.29 0.96
N ILE A 180 -1.25 12.36 1.31
CA ILE A 180 -2.72 12.35 1.31
C ILE A 180 -3.24 12.01 -0.10
N LYS A 181 -2.66 12.61 -1.14
CA LYS A 181 -3.07 12.32 -2.54
C LYS A 181 -2.77 10.90 -2.98
N LEU A 182 -1.70 10.28 -2.48
CA LEU A 182 -1.40 8.87 -2.70
C LEU A 182 -2.40 7.95 -1.97
N ALA A 183 -2.81 8.30 -0.76
CA ALA A 183 -3.85 7.57 -0.01
C ALA A 183 -5.21 7.66 -0.70
N ASP A 184 -5.61 8.87 -1.17
CA ASP A 184 -6.80 9.09 -2.00
C ASP A 184 -6.74 8.23 -3.28
N ARG A 185 -5.65 8.31 -4.03
CA ARG A 185 -5.46 7.51 -5.25
C ARG A 185 -5.56 6.02 -4.97
N LEU A 186 -4.97 5.54 -3.90
CA LEU A 186 -5.03 4.13 -3.54
C LEU A 186 -6.46 3.68 -3.27
N HIS A 187 -7.23 4.42 -2.47
CA HIS A 187 -8.64 4.07 -2.24
C HIS A 187 -9.49 4.15 -3.52
N ASN A 188 -9.26 5.16 -4.37
CA ASN A 188 -9.93 5.26 -5.67
C ASN A 188 -9.58 4.07 -6.58
N MET A 189 -8.35 3.57 -6.56
CA MET A 189 -7.95 2.37 -7.31
C MET A 189 -8.58 1.09 -6.75
N ARG A 190 -8.74 0.97 -5.42
CA ARG A 190 -9.43 -0.16 -4.76
C ARG A 190 -10.91 -0.26 -5.15
N THR A 191 -11.54 0.88 -5.45
CA THR A 191 -12.97 0.97 -5.82
C THR A 191 -13.21 1.18 -7.32
N LEU A 192 -12.16 1.03 -8.14
CA LEU A 192 -12.20 1.37 -9.57
C LEU A 192 -13.10 0.43 -10.40
N GLN A 193 -13.43 -0.76 -9.87
CA GLN A 193 -14.37 -1.70 -10.49
C GLN A 193 -15.78 -1.11 -10.71
N PHE A 194 -16.16 -0.09 -9.95
CA PHE A 194 -17.44 0.60 -10.09
C PHE A 194 -17.44 1.67 -11.18
N MET A 195 -16.34 1.85 -11.90
CA MET A 195 -16.22 2.79 -13.02
C MET A 195 -16.32 2.05 -14.36
N THR A 196 -16.59 2.81 -15.45
CA THR A 196 -16.59 2.23 -16.81
C THR A 196 -15.22 1.70 -17.20
N PRO A 197 -15.13 0.66 -18.08
CA PRO A 197 -13.86 0.11 -18.53
C PRO A 197 -12.91 1.14 -19.13
N ALA A 198 -13.44 2.16 -19.84
CA ALA A 198 -12.62 3.24 -20.38
C ALA A 198 -11.97 4.08 -19.28
N LYS A 199 -12.73 4.43 -18.24
CA LYS A 199 -12.22 5.16 -17.06
C LYS A 199 -11.27 4.31 -16.22
N GLN A 200 -11.52 3.01 -16.12
CA GLN A 200 -10.59 2.08 -15.45
C GLN A 200 -9.21 2.11 -16.11
N LYS A 201 -9.15 1.99 -17.44
CA LYS A 201 -7.88 2.04 -18.19
C LYS A 201 -7.18 3.39 -18.08
N GLU A 202 -7.94 4.50 -18.19
CA GLU A 202 -7.41 5.87 -18.04
C GLU A 202 -6.76 6.06 -16.66
N LYS A 203 -7.49 5.70 -15.58
CA LYS A 203 -7.01 5.88 -14.21
C LYS A 203 -5.88 4.91 -13.84
N ALA A 204 -5.89 3.71 -14.38
CA ALA A 204 -4.78 2.75 -14.23
C ALA A 204 -3.51 3.29 -14.90
N LYS A 205 -3.61 3.82 -16.11
CA LYS A 205 -2.46 4.42 -16.81
C LYS A 205 -1.91 5.64 -16.09
N GLU A 206 -2.77 6.58 -15.66
CA GLU A 206 -2.38 7.72 -14.85
C GLU A 206 -1.63 7.28 -13.57
N THR A 207 -2.11 6.21 -12.93
CA THR A 207 -1.50 5.67 -11.72
C THR A 207 -0.11 5.11 -11.98
N MET A 208 0.07 4.36 -13.06
CA MET A 208 1.39 3.80 -13.46
C MET A 208 2.38 4.89 -13.87
N ASP A 209 1.92 5.93 -14.57
CA ASP A 209 2.78 6.95 -15.13
C ASP A 209 3.21 8.00 -14.09
N ILE A 210 2.37 8.27 -13.07
CA ILE A 210 2.58 9.37 -12.13
C ILE A 210 2.68 8.88 -10.68
N TYR A 211 1.63 8.26 -10.13
CA TYR A 211 1.51 8.04 -8.70
C TYR A 211 2.42 6.92 -8.17
N ALA A 212 2.52 5.80 -8.88
CA ALA A 212 3.39 4.71 -8.48
C ALA A 212 4.89 5.09 -8.51
N PRO A 213 5.40 5.83 -9.53
CA PRO A 213 6.76 6.38 -9.50
C PRO A 213 7.02 7.36 -8.35
N ILE A 214 6.04 8.21 -8.00
CA ILE A 214 6.18 9.12 -6.86
C ILE A 214 6.24 8.33 -5.56
N ALA A 215 5.32 7.39 -5.34
CA ALA A 215 5.34 6.52 -4.17
C ALA A 215 6.67 5.74 -4.04
N GLN A 216 7.25 5.29 -5.17
CA GLN A 216 8.56 4.65 -5.20
C GLN A 216 9.69 5.58 -4.78
N ARG A 217 9.70 6.83 -5.26
CA ARG A 217 10.74 7.83 -4.90
C ARG A 217 10.65 8.21 -3.44
N LEU A 218 9.44 8.32 -2.91
CA LEU A 218 9.20 8.59 -1.50
C LEU A 218 9.47 7.38 -0.60
N GLY A 219 9.71 6.18 -1.14
CA GLY A 219 9.97 4.98 -0.36
C GLY A 219 8.72 4.32 0.23
N ILE A 220 7.48 4.79 -0.13
CA ILE A 220 6.22 4.23 0.36
C ILE A 220 5.93 2.90 -0.37
N SER A 221 6.69 1.86 -0.01
CA SER A 221 6.66 0.60 -0.74
C SER A 221 5.29 -0.08 -0.69
N LYS A 222 4.58 0.03 0.44
CA LYS A 222 3.24 -0.55 0.63
C LYS A 222 2.24 0.03 -0.37
N ILE A 223 2.11 1.35 -0.43
CA ILE A 223 1.22 2.02 -1.39
C ILE A 223 1.66 1.75 -2.83
N LYS A 224 2.95 1.89 -3.10
CA LYS A 224 3.52 1.69 -4.45
C LYS A 224 3.18 0.30 -5.01
N THR A 225 3.38 -0.75 -4.25
CA THR A 225 3.17 -2.11 -4.73
C THR A 225 1.70 -2.40 -4.98
N GLU A 226 0.80 -1.92 -4.12
CA GLU A 226 -0.63 -2.08 -4.31
C GLU A 226 -1.15 -1.25 -5.50
N LEU A 227 -0.67 -0.01 -5.67
CA LEU A 227 -0.99 0.81 -6.85
C LEU A 227 -0.55 0.12 -8.15
N ASP A 228 0.63 -0.48 -8.18
CA ASP A 228 1.14 -1.21 -9.35
C ASP A 228 0.26 -2.44 -9.67
N ASP A 229 -0.10 -3.23 -8.67
CA ASP A 229 -0.92 -4.43 -8.86
C ASP A 229 -2.34 -4.07 -9.35
N LEU A 230 -2.97 -3.05 -8.74
CA LEU A 230 -4.26 -2.54 -9.18
C LEU A 230 -4.19 -1.92 -10.58
N ALA A 231 -3.12 -1.18 -10.88
CA ALA A 231 -2.94 -0.60 -12.20
C ALA A 231 -2.76 -1.68 -13.28
N LEU A 232 -2.03 -2.76 -13.00
CA LEU A 232 -1.93 -3.92 -13.91
C LEU A 232 -3.30 -4.58 -14.10
N LYS A 233 -4.05 -4.81 -13.00
CA LYS A 233 -5.40 -5.41 -13.03
C LYS A 233 -6.35 -4.68 -13.98
N TYR A 234 -6.35 -3.34 -13.96
CA TYR A 234 -7.29 -2.54 -14.75
C TYR A 234 -6.75 -2.11 -16.12
N SER A 235 -5.43 -2.05 -16.31
CA SER A 235 -4.84 -1.75 -17.62
C SER A 235 -4.75 -2.97 -18.53
N GLN A 236 -4.44 -4.15 -17.96
CA GLN A 236 -4.24 -5.41 -18.68
C GLN A 236 -4.90 -6.58 -17.92
N PRO A 237 -6.24 -6.62 -17.84
CA PRO A 237 -6.96 -7.60 -17.01
C PRO A 237 -6.67 -9.05 -17.43
N GLU A 238 -6.60 -9.34 -18.72
CA GLU A 238 -6.31 -10.71 -19.22
C GLU A 238 -4.95 -11.20 -18.70
N VAL A 239 -3.92 -10.36 -18.81
CA VAL A 239 -2.56 -10.69 -18.33
C VAL A 239 -2.54 -10.83 -16.81
N PHE A 240 -3.25 -9.95 -16.09
CA PHE A 240 -3.33 -10.01 -14.63
C PHE A 240 -3.98 -11.31 -14.16
N TYR A 241 -5.14 -11.67 -14.69
CA TYR A 241 -5.86 -12.88 -14.26
C TYR A 241 -5.17 -14.17 -14.72
N ASP A 242 -4.51 -14.18 -15.88
CA ASP A 242 -3.68 -15.31 -16.30
C ASP A 242 -2.51 -15.52 -15.32
N LEU A 243 -1.82 -14.44 -14.95
CA LEU A 243 -0.75 -14.49 -13.93
C LEU A 243 -1.27 -15.00 -12.58
N VAL A 244 -2.44 -14.52 -12.14
CA VAL A 244 -3.10 -14.99 -10.91
C VAL A 244 -3.37 -16.49 -10.98
N ASN A 245 -3.92 -16.98 -12.09
CA ASN A 245 -4.22 -18.39 -12.28
C ASN A 245 -2.95 -19.25 -12.25
N GLN A 246 -1.89 -18.82 -12.92
CA GLN A 246 -0.58 -19.52 -12.91
C GLN A 246 0.02 -19.57 -11.49
N ILE A 247 -0.09 -18.49 -10.73
CA ILE A 247 0.38 -18.43 -9.34
C ILE A 247 -0.47 -19.33 -8.45
N ASN A 248 -1.78 -19.31 -8.58
CA ASN A 248 -2.70 -20.08 -7.75
C ASN A 248 -2.66 -21.59 -8.06
N ALA A 249 -2.34 -22.01 -9.29
CA ALA A 249 -2.24 -23.40 -9.67
C ALA A 249 -1.25 -24.21 -8.81
N ARG A 250 -0.27 -23.54 -8.20
CA ARG A 250 0.74 -24.16 -7.34
C ARG A 250 0.76 -23.57 -5.92
N LYS A 251 -0.36 -22.99 -5.49
CA LYS A 251 -0.43 -22.26 -4.21
C LYS A 251 -0.07 -23.16 -3.05
N THR A 252 -0.69 -24.35 -2.98
CA THR A 252 -0.51 -25.28 -1.85
C THR A 252 0.93 -25.77 -1.72
N GLU A 253 1.54 -26.26 -2.81
CA GLU A 253 2.95 -26.72 -2.82
C GLU A 253 3.90 -25.61 -2.36
N ARG A 254 3.55 -24.38 -2.66
CA ARG A 254 4.36 -23.21 -2.37
C ARG A 254 4.23 -22.77 -0.92
N GLU A 255 3.00 -22.76 -0.41
CA GLU A 255 2.74 -22.42 1.00
C GLU A 255 3.43 -23.45 1.90
N GLU A 256 3.29 -24.73 1.64
CA GLU A 256 3.99 -25.79 2.36
C GLU A 256 5.52 -25.62 2.31
N PHE A 257 6.07 -25.30 1.14
CA PHE A 257 7.50 -25.06 1.00
C PHE A 257 7.98 -23.85 1.82
N VAL A 258 7.24 -22.72 1.78
CA VAL A 258 7.59 -21.51 2.54
C VAL A 258 7.46 -21.75 4.04
N GLU A 259 6.40 -22.42 4.48
CA GLU A 259 6.23 -22.79 5.90
C GLU A 259 7.38 -23.67 6.39
N GLN A 260 7.77 -24.68 5.61
CA GLN A 260 8.92 -25.50 5.96
C GLN A 260 10.22 -24.67 6.13
N ILE A 261 10.52 -23.77 5.17
CA ILE A 261 11.72 -22.91 5.26
C ILE A 261 11.62 -21.96 6.47
N VAL A 262 10.45 -21.40 6.75
CA VAL A 262 10.24 -20.52 7.91
C VAL A 262 10.50 -21.27 9.21
N ASP A 263 10.01 -22.49 9.36
CA ASP A 263 10.21 -23.32 10.54
C ASP A 263 11.67 -23.73 10.73
N GLU A 264 12.33 -24.19 9.64
CA GLU A 264 13.76 -24.54 9.66
C GLU A 264 14.63 -23.34 10.06
N VAL A 265 14.41 -22.18 9.42
CA VAL A 265 15.16 -20.95 9.69
C VAL A 265 14.90 -20.46 11.12
N SER A 266 13.64 -20.44 11.57
CA SER A 266 13.29 -20.02 12.93
C SER A 266 13.98 -20.87 13.99
N THR A 267 14.04 -22.16 13.76
CA THR A 267 14.72 -23.12 14.66
C THR A 267 16.22 -22.86 14.74
N HIS A 268 16.88 -22.64 13.60
CA HIS A 268 18.33 -22.37 13.55
C HIS A 268 18.67 -21.01 14.15
N MET A 269 17.86 -19.96 13.92
CA MET A 269 18.03 -18.66 14.57
C MET A 269 17.97 -18.79 16.09
N LYS A 270 16.98 -19.52 16.60
CA LYS A 270 16.82 -19.76 18.04
C LYS A 270 18.02 -20.53 18.61
N ASN A 271 18.51 -21.57 17.93
CA ASN A 271 19.67 -22.36 18.36
C ASN A 271 20.96 -21.52 18.35
N ALA A 272 21.09 -20.59 17.43
CA ALA A 272 22.20 -19.64 17.36
C ALA A 272 22.09 -18.49 18.39
N GLY A 273 21.02 -18.42 19.18
CA GLY A 273 20.77 -17.37 20.16
C GLY A 273 20.39 -16.01 19.54
N ILE A 274 19.96 -16.01 18.28
CA ILE A 274 19.53 -14.80 17.56
C ILE A 274 18.02 -14.64 17.73
N LYS A 275 17.59 -13.53 18.32
CA LYS A 275 16.19 -13.17 18.36
C LYS A 275 15.75 -12.67 16.97
N ALA A 276 14.93 -13.44 16.32
CA ALA A 276 14.47 -13.16 14.97
C ALA A 276 12.99 -13.45 14.81
N GLU A 277 12.29 -12.58 14.10
CA GLU A 277 10.96 -12.84 13.54
C GLU A 277 11.17 -13.31 12.09
N VAL A 278 10.68 -14.51 11.76
CA VAL A 278 10.84 -15.11 10.45
C VAL A 278 9.45 -15.25 9.79
N ASN A 279 9.29 -14.63 8.64
CA ASN A 279 8.00 -14.61 7.94
C ASN A 279 8.17 -14.96 6.46
N GLY A 280 7.24 -15.75 5.93
CA GLY A 280 7.09 -15.92 4.50
C GLY A 280 6.54 -14.64 3.84
N ARG A 281 7.00 -14.32 2.65
CA ARG A 281 6.52 -13.19 1.86
C ARG A 281 6.16 -13.62 0.46
N VAL A 282 4.91 -13.39 0.07
CA VAL A 282 4.47 -13.53 -1.32
C VAL A 282 4.85 -12.27 -2.10
N LYS A 283 5.40 -12.43 -3.30
CA LYS A 283 5.77 -11.31 -4.15
C LYS A 283 4.54 -10.76 -4.88
N HIS A 284 4.51 -9.44 -5.03
CA HIS A 284 3.44 -8.72 -5.73
C HIS A 284 3.39 -9.06 -7.22
N PHE A 285 2.17 -9.13 -7.80
CA PHE A 285 1.90 -9.55 -9.17
C PHE A 285 2.65 -8.69 -10.20
N PHE A 286 2.61 -7.37 -10.07
CA PHE A 286 3.32 -6.48 -10.99
C PHE A 286 4.84 -6.69 -10.98
N SER A 287 5.41 -7.00 -9.82
CA SER A 287 6.85 -7.29 -9.71
C SER A 287 7.22 -8.58 -10.44
N ILE A 288 6.34 -9.57 -10.45
CA ILE A 288 6.49 -10.82 -11.21
C ILE A 288 6.33 -10.53 -12.69
N TYR A 289 5.25 -9.85 -13.09
CA TYR A 289 4.98 -9.42 -14.46
C TYR A 289 6.15 -8.65 -15.07
N LYS A 290 6.68 -7.65 -14.36
CA LYS A 290 7.83 -6.86 -14.82
C LYS A 290 9.08 -7.71 -15.06
N LYS A 291 9.32 -8.74 -14.24
CA LYS A 291 10.42 -9.68 -14.46
C LYS A 291 10.18 -10.57 -15.65
N MET A 292 8.96 -11.06 -15.85
CA MET A 292 8.59 -11.85 -17.04
C MET A 292 8.88 -11.06 -18.32
N VAL A 293 8.38 -9.83 -18.40
CA VAL A 293 8.55 -8.96 -19.58
C VAL A 293 10.00 -8.54 -19.79
N ASN A 294 10.69 -8.08 -18.74
CA ASN A 294 12.06 -7.54 -18.88
C ASN A 294 13.12 -8.62 -19.11
N GLN A 295 12.88 -9.86 -18.69
CA GLN A 295 13.84 -10.96 -18.74
C GLN A 295 13.40 -12.08 -19.69
N ASP A 296 12.27 -11.91 -20.39
CA ASP A 296 11.65 -12.90 -21.26
C ASP A 296 11.53 -14.29 -20.58
N LYS A 297 10.94 -14.29 -19.36
CA LYS A 297 10.80 -15.47 -18.52
C LYS A 297 9.36 -15.84 -18.29
N THR A 298 9.10 -17.13 -18.16
CA THR A 298 7.83 -17.65 -17.64
C THR A 298 7.78 -17.54 -16.11
N VAL A 299 6.59 -17.66 -15.51
CA VAL A 299 6.41 -17.66 -14.05
C VAL A 299 7.30 -18.71 -13.38
N ASP A 300 7.43 -19.91 -14.00
CA ASP A 300 8.23 -21.02 -13.48
C ASP A 300 9.74 -20.74 -13.46
N GLN A 301 10.20 -19.81 -14.30
CA GLN A 301 11.61 -19.40 -14.36
C GLN A 301 11.95 -18.24 -13.45
N ILE A 302 10.95 -17.73 -12.69
CA ILE A 302 11.16 -16.68 -11.71
C ILE A 302 11.41 -17.29 -10.34
N TYR A 303 12.69 -17.44 -10.01
CA TYR A 303 13.18 -18.11 -8.81
C TYR A 303 12.89 -17.43 -7.48
N ASP A 304 12.47 -16.17 -7.49
CA ASP A 304 12.22 -15.34 -6.30
C ASP A 304 10.73 -15.04 -6.09
N LEU A 305 9.87 -15.96 -6.51
CA LEU A 305 8.43 -15.91 -6.21
C LEU A 305 8.19 -16.00 -4.70
N PHE A 306 9.09 -16.67 -3.98
CA PHE A 306 9.07 -16.83 -2.54
C PHE A 306 10.24 -16.11 -1.94
N ALA A 307 9.96 -15.26 -1.02
CA ALA A 307 10.94 -14.64 -0.16
C ALA A 307 10.59 -14.98 1.28
N VAL A 308 11.60 -15.29 2.06
CA VAL A 308 11.52 -15.35 3.52
C VAL A 308 12.16 -14.07 4.04
N ARG A 309 11.50 -13.45 5.01
CA ARG A 309 11.99 -12.27 5.69
C ARG A 309 12.40 -12.62 7.10
N ILE A 310 13.59 -12.16 7.48
CA ILE A 310 14.11 -12.26 8.83
C ILE A 310 14.27 -10.86 9.39
N ILE A 311 13.57 -10.57 10.48
CA ILE A 311 13.66 -9.30 11.19
C ILE A 311 14.39 -9.56 12.50
N VAL A 312 15.46 -8.79 12.75
CA VAL A 312 16.32 -8.93 13.92
C VAL A 312 16.49 -7.60 14.67
N GLU A 313 17.07 -7.62 15.88
CA GLU A 313 17.18 -6.44 16.74
C GLU A 313 18.28 -5.47 16.28
N SER A 314 19.40 -5.97 15.75
CA SER A 314 20.57 -5.14 15.42
C SER A 314 21.20 -5.45 14.05
N VAL A 315 21.98 -4.49 13.53
CA VAL A 315 22.79 -4.71 12.30
C VAL A 315 23.76 -5.87 12.48
N LYS A 316 24.35 -6.02 13.66
CA LYS A 316 25.23 -7.15 13.97
C LYS A 316 24.50 -8.47 13.82
N ASP A 317 23.26 -8.55 14.30
CA ASP A 317 22.44 -9.75 14.18
C ASP A 317 22.01 -10.02 12.72
N CYS A 318 21.89 -8.99 11.87
CA CYS A 318 21.67 -9.19 10.43
C CYS A 318 22.80 -10.00 9.79
N TYR A 319 24.05 -9.67 10.08
CA TYR A 319 25.20 -10.39 9.53
C TYR A 319 25.42 -11.76 10.21
N ALA A 320 25.10 -11.88 11.50
CA ALA A 320 25.11 -13.16 12.19
C ALA A 320 24.05 -14.12 11.59
N ALA A 321 22.83 -13.64 11.37
CA ALA A 321 21.78 -14.40 10.72
C ALA A 321 22.16 -14.81 9.28
N LEU A 322 22.83 -13.94 8.53
CA LEU A 322 23.34 -14.27 7.19
C LEU A 322 24.34 -15.45 7.26
N GLY A 323 25.24 -15.46 8.25
CA GLY A 323 26.18 -16.56 8.48
C GLY A 323 25.46 -17.88 8.71
N VAL A 324 24.48 -17.89 9.61
CA VAL A 324 23.65 -19.09 9.90
C VAL A 324 22.94 -19.59 8.63
N ILE A 325 22.33 -18.67 7.85
CA ILE A 325 21.61 -19.01 6.63
C ILE A 325 22.54 -19.61 5.56
N HIS A 326 23.75 -19.06 5.40
CA HIS A 326 24.72 -19.58 4.43
C HIS A 326 25.36 -20.90 4.87
N GLU A 327 25.30 -21.25 6.15
CA GLU A 327 25.66 -22.58 6.64
C GLU A 327 24.56 -23.61 6.31
N MET A 328 23.27 -23.20 6.40
CA MET A 328 22.13 -24.07 6.12
C MET A 328 21.91 -24.34 4.64
N TYR A 329 22.08 -23.31 3.81
CA TYR A 329 21.73 -23.35 2.37
C TYR A 329 22.86 -22.82 1.50
N THR A 330 23.02 -23.40 0.30
CA THR A 330 24.05 -22.97 -0.64
C THR A 330 23.66 -21.67 -1.36
N PRO A 331 24.42 -20.58 -1.21
CA PRO A 331 24.15 -19.34 -1.92
C PRO A 331 24.37 -19.48 -3.43
N ILE A 332 23.47 -18.86 -4.21
CA ILE A 332 23.62 -18.77 -5.67
C ILE A 332 24.62 -17.65 -5.99
N PRO A 333 25.71 -17.92 -6.74
CA PRO A 333 26.73 -16.93 -7.05
C PRO A 333 26.17 -15.70 -7.74
N GLY A 334 26.66 -14.49 -7.36
CA GLY A 334 26.24 -13.21 -7.93
C GLY A 334 24.83 -12.75 -7.54
N ARG A 335 24.15 -13.45 -6.62
CA ARG A 335 22.79 -13.11 -6.15
C ARG A 335 22.74 -12.52 -4.74
N PHE A 336 23.87 -12.30 -4.12
CA PHE A 336 23.95 -11.58 -2.84
C PHE A 336 24.01 -10.08 -3.07
N LYS A 337 23.26 -9.33 -2.26
CA LYS A 337 23.25 -7.86 -2.26
C LYS A 337 23.20 -7.32 -0.85
N ASP A 338 24.16 -6.47 -0.52
CA ASP A 338 24.25 -5.80 0.76
C ASP A 338 23.77 -4.35 0.63
N TYR A 339 22.49 -4.15 0.92
CA TYR A 339 21.89 -2.82 0.98
C TYR A 339 21.95 -2.21 2.39
N ILE A 340 22.56 -2.89 3.38
CA ILE A 340 22.86 -2.29 4.68
C ILE A 340 24.11 -1.43 4.54
N ALA A 341 25.18 -1.99 3.97
CA ALA A 341 26.43 -1.27 3.73
C ALA A 341 26.29 -0.22 2.61
N MET A 342 25.48 -0.48 1.58
CA MET A 342 25.22 0.44 0.46
C MET A 342 23.70 0.63 0.26
N PRO A 343 23.08 1.53 1.03
CA PRO A 343 21.64 1.81 0.93
C PRO A 343 21.24 2.28 -0.46
N LYS A 344 20.00 1.94 -0.86
CA LYS A 344 19.43 2.48 -2.10
C LYS A 344 19.16 3.99 -1.95
N PRO A 345 19.01 4.74 -3.08
CA PRO A 345 18.73 6.19 -3.02
C PRO A 345 17.50 6.58 -2.19
N ASN A 346 16.54 5.66 -2.03
CA ASN A 346 15.36 5.82 -1.20
C ASN A 346 15.55 5.29 0.24
N MET A 347 16.78 5.23 0.73
CA MET A 347 17.16 4.78 2.07
C MET A 347 16.77 3.34 2.43
N TYR A 348 16.37 2.52 1.44
CA TYR A 348 16.07 1.11 1.66
C TYR A 348 17.34 0.35 2.06
N GLN A 349 17.27 -0.38 3.18
CA GLN A 349 18.34 -1.21 3.72
C GLN A 349 17.84 -2.64 3.97
N SER A 350 18.61 -3.63 3.56
CA SER A 350 18.39 -5.07 3.81
C SER A 350 19.55 -5.88 3.24
N LEU A 351 19.86 -7.03 3.80
CA LEU A 351 20.65 -8.05 3.10
C LEU A 351 19.71 -8.90 2.25
N HIS A 352 20.08 -9.16 1.00
CA HIS A 352 19.37 -10.07 0.12
C HIS A 352 20.27 -11.19 -0.33
N THR A 353 19.86 -12.42 -0.13
CA THR A 353 20.58 -13.59 -0.61
C THR A 353 19.60 -14.55 -1.28
N THR A 354 19.98 -15.08 -2.45
CA THR A 354 19.23 -16.13 -3.14
C THR A 354 19.95 -17.46 -2.88
N LEU A 355 19.21 -18.44 -2.43
CA LEU A 355 19.70 -19.70 -1.91
C LEU A 355 19.07 -20.87 -2.67
N MET A 356 19.74 -22.02 -2.63
CA MET A 356 19.21 -23.27 -3.14
C MET A 356 18.75 -24.14 -1.97
N SER A 357 17.50 -24.58 -1.99
CA SER A 357 16.97 -25.52 -1.00
C SER A 357 17.49 -26.95 -1.22
N SER A 358 17.30 -27.82 -0.25
CA SER A 358 17.64 -29.24 -0.33
C SER A 358 16.94 -30.00 -1.47
N VAL A 359 15.77 -29.51 -1.88
CA VAL A 359 14.99 -30.06 -3.02
C VAL A 359 15.33 -29.42 -4.36
N GLY A 360 16.38 -28.59 -4.42
CA GLY A 360 16.81 -27.94 -5.65
C GLY A 360 15.94 -26.73 -6.07
N GLN A 361 15.09 -26.22 -5.19
CA GLN A 361 14.26 -25.05 -5.45
C GLN A 361 14.94 -23.79 -4.93
N PRO A 362 15.15 -22.77 -5.78
CA PRO A 362 15.72 -21.50 -5.35
C PRO A 362 14.70 -20.61 -4.66
N PHE A 363 15.14 -19.87 -3.63
CA PHE A 363 14.35 -18.91 -2.88
C PHE A 363 15.20 -17.73 -2.41
N GLU A 364 14.59 -16.59 -2.09
CA GLU A 364 15.25 -15.39 -1.60
C GLU A 364 15.03 -15.22 -0.11
N ILE A 365 16.10 -14.89 0.64
CA ILE A 365 15.99 -14.43 2.03
C ILE A 365 16.36 -12.94 2.09
N GLN A 366 15.54 -12.18 2.81
CA GLN A 366 15.74 -10.77 3.13
C GLN A 366 15.95 -10.62 4.64
N ILE A 367 17.10 -10.06 5.05
CA ILE A 367 17.44 -9.87 6.46
C ILE A 367 17.57 -8.39 6.74
N ARG A 368 16.91 -7.89 7.77
CA ARG A 368 16.92 -6.48 8.17
C ARG A 368 16.54 -6.28 9.62
N THR A 369 16.86 -5.13 10.20
CA THR A 369 16.41 -4.77 11.54
C THR A 369 14.95 -4.32 11.53
N GLU A 370 14.32 -4.25 12.72
CA GLU A 370 12.96 -3.69 12.87
C GLU A 370 12.87 -2.25 12.34
N GLU A 371 13.89 -1.41 12.61
CA GLU A 371 13.94 -0.04 12.11
C GLU A 371 14.01 0.00 10.57
N MET A 372 14.88 -0.81 9.96
CA MET A 372 14.97 -0.94 8.50
C MET A 372 13.67 -1.48 7.92
N HIS A 373 12.95 -2.34 8.67
CA HIS A 373 11.66 -2.85 8.25
C HIS A 373 10.62 -1.73 8.21
N LYS A 374 10.50 -0.96 9.27
CA LYS A 374 9.62 0.21 9.32
C LYS A 374 9.95 1.20 8.21
N THR A 375 11.22 1.52 8.03
CA THR A 375 11.66 2.41 6.94
C THR A 375 11.30 1.88 5.56
N ALA A 376 11.36 0.57 5.32
CA ALA A 376 11.04 -0.02 4.02
C ALA A 376 9.53 -0.13 3.71
N GLU A 377 8.69 -0.28 4.74
CA GLU A 377 7.24 -0.46 4.56
C GLU A 377 6.46 0.85 4.70
N TYR A 378 6.85 1.72 5.66
CA TYR A 378 6.05 2.87 6.08
C TYR A 378 6.65 4.22 5.72
N LEU A 379 7.87 4.28 5.25
CA LEU A 379 8.61 5.48 4.91
C LEU A 379 9.73 5.88 5.86
N SER A 380 10.75 6.52 5.27
CA SER A 380 11.62 7.44 5.99
C SER A 380 10.91 8.76 6.41
N LEU A 381 9.58 8.77 6.52
CA LEU A 381 8.79 9.93 7.02
C LEU A 381 9.05 10.25 8.50
N ILE A 382 9.66 9.33 9.24
CA ILE A 382 10.10 9.57 10.63
C ILE A 382 11.19 10.66 10.71
N HIS A 383 11.71 11.11 9.56
CA HIS A 383 12.77 12.12 9.47
C HIS A 383 12.37 13.40 8.74
N ILE A 384 11.07 13.65 8.51
CA ILE A 384 10.58 14.88 7.90
C ILE A 384 9.84 15.73 8.93
#